data_aa7568a3ee491876c44340b20b4ab81f
#
_entry.id   aa7568a3ee491876c44340b20b4ab81f
#
_cell.length_a   1.000
_cell.length_b   1.000
_cell.length_c   1.000
_cell.angle_alpha   90.00
_cell.angle_beta   90.00
_cell.angle_gamma   90.00
#
_symmetry.space_group_name_H-M   'P 1'
#
loop_
_entity.id
_entity.type
_entity.pdbx_description
1 polymer ?
#
loop_
_entity_poly.entity_id
_entity_poly.type
_entity_poly.pdbx_seq_one_letter_code
_entity_poly.pdbx_strand_id
1 'polypeptide(L)'
;MLDINLKQLEVFVTTAEYGSFTRAADVLYLSQSTVSSHIRSLEETLGVLLFDRAARRRVALTEVGKRIYPTAREIVDRCRGLQSNLPEREGNLLTVGASTVPAQYLIPRLLADFSRQRPDCQFLLRRGDSAGIHELLRSGQIAVGFVGMRMDEKAFRYVPLLEDHLVLVTENSPCFQDLPAEAGLELLLREPVIARETASGTWLETEKWLRGQGILPERLHILARMENPDAIRRAVARGMGVSVLSSLVVEEDAAAGRLRTFELGQGAWRQICMVLPKRAALTATQTAFADFVRQSAAL
;
A
#
# COMPACT_ATOMS: atom_id res chain seq x y z
N MET A 1 -25.20 2.12 -30.73
CA MET A 1 -24.73 3.23 -29.85
C MET A 1 -24.51 2.64 -28.47
N LEU A 2 -23.44 3.01 -27.76
CA LEU A 2 -23.24 2.52 -26.39
C LEU A 2 -24.13 3.33 -25.44
N ASP A 3 -25.20 2.72 -24.92
CA ASP A 3 -26.18 3.37 -24.02
C ASP A 3 -25.84 3.19 -22.53
N ILE A 4 -24.59 2.88 -22.22
CA ILE A 4 -24.13 2.70 -20.82
C ILE A 4 -23.81 4.07 -20.23
N ASN A 5 -24.51 4.39 -19.12
CA ASN A 5 -24.28 5.65 -18.40
C ASN A 5 -23.22 5.45 -17.32
N LEU A 6 -22.23 6.35 -17.29
CA LEU A 6 -21.14 6.31 -16.31
C LEU A 6 -21.62 6.32 -14.85
N LYS A 7 -22.69 7.09 -14.55
CA LYS A 7 -23.28 7.11 -13.19
C LYS A 7 -23.84 5.77 -12.77
N GLN A 8 -24.44 5.02 -13.71
CA GLN A 8 -24.92 3.68 -13.46
C GLN A 8 -23.76 2.69 -13.19
N LEU A 9 -22.65 2.80 -13.94
CA LEU A 9 -21.44 2.02 -13.66
C LEU A 9 -20.84 2.35 -12.29
N GLU A 10 -20.78 3.64 -11.93
CA GLU A 10 -20.28 4.07 -10.62
C GLU A 10 -21.14 3.50 -9.49
N VAL A 11 -22.47 3.56 -9.62
CA VAL A 11 -23.41 3.00 -8.65
C VAL A 11 -23.24 1.47 -8.56
N PHE A 12 -23.06 0.79 -9.68
CA PHE A 12 -22.82 -0.66 -9.72
C PHE A 12 -21.52 -1.03 -8.98
N VAL A 13 -20.42 -0.38 -9.30
CA VAL A 13 -19.10 -0.61 -8.69
C VAL A 13 -19.18 -0.37 -7.18
N THR A 14 -19.71 0.78 -6.75
CA THR A 14 -19.81 1.12 -5.33
C THR A 14 -20.73 0.15 -4.58
N THR A 15 -21.85 -0.26 -5.17
CA THR A 15 -22.75 -1.24 -4.54
C THR A 15 -22.09 -2.61 -4.36
N ALA A 16 -21.27 -3.03 -5.32
CA ALA A 16 -20.50 -4.28 -5.25
C ALA A 16 -19.40 -4.22 -4.18
N GLU A 17 -18.69 -3.10 -4.07
CA GLU A 17 -17.62 -2.88 -3.07
C GLU A 17 -18.15 -2.93 -1.64
N TYR A 18 -19.25 -2.26 -1.38
CA TYR A 18 -19.83 -2.20 -0.03
C TYR A 18 -20.78 -3.35 0.30
N GLY A 19 -21.19 -4.16 -0.68
CA GLY A 19 -22.13 -5.26 -0.51
C GLY A 19 -23.49 -4.81 0.07
N SER A 20 -23.88 -3.55 -0.16
CA SER A 20 -25.07 -2.92 0.43
C SER A 20 -25.56 -1.74 -0.39
N PHE A 21 -26.82 -1.77 -0.81
CA PHE A 21 -27.49 -0.64 -1.49
C PHE A 21 -27.56 0.61 -0.61
N THR A 22 -27.83 0.44 0.69
CA THR A 22 -27.91 1.56 1.63
C THR A 22 -26.55 2.22 1.83
N ARG A 23 -25.48 1.44 2.06
CA ARG A 23 -24.13 1.99 2.18
C ARG A 23 -23.65 2.66 0.91
N ALA A 24 -23.95 2.08 -0.26
CA ALA A 24 -23.64 2.72 -1.54
C ALA A 24 -24.37 4.06 -1.70
N ALA A 25 -25.64 4.14 -1.26
CA ALA A 25 -26.41 5.37 -1.27
C ALA A 25 -25.77 6.46 -0.39
N ASP A 26 -25.36 6.10 0.82
CA ASP A 26 -24.68 7.02 1.75
C ASP A 26 -23.39 7.57 1.13
N VAL A 27 -22.55 6.68 0.59
CA VAL A 27 -21.24 7.03 -0.01
C VAL A 27 -21.40 7.93 -1.26
N LEU A 28 -22.45 7.69 -2.05
CA LEU A 28 -22.70 8.43 -3.29
C LEU A 28 -23.60 9.65 -3.09
N TYR A 29 -24.04 9.93 -1.86
CA TYR A 29 -24.98 11.01 -1.52
C TYR A 29 -26.29 10.90 -2.32
N LEU A 30 -26.82 9.67 -2.46
CA LEU A 30 -28.06 9.35 -3.16
C LEU A 30 -29.08 8.72 -2.20
N SER A 31 -30.35 8.64 -2.64
CA SER A 31 -31.32 7.78 -1.95
C SER A 31 -31.13 6.31 -2.35
N GLN A 32 -31.47 5.37 -1.46
CA GLN A 32 -31.40 3.94 -1.77
C GLN A 32 -32.31 3.56 -2.96
N SER A 33 -33.44 4.24 -3.13
CA SER A 33 -34.32 4.07 -4.29
C SER A 33 -33.66 4.50 -5.60
N THR A 34 -32.87 5.59 -5.57
CA THR A 34 -32.09 6.07 -6.72
C THR A 34 -30.99 5.06 -7.09
N VAL A 35 -30.26 4.53 -6.10
CA VAL A 35 -29.25 3.47 -6.32
C VAL A 35 -29.92 2.23 -6.97
N SER A 36 -31.05 1.77 -6.44
CA SER A 36 -31.78 0.64 -7.01
C SER A 36 -32.27 0.88 -8.44
N SER A 37 -32.71 2.10 -8.74
CA SER A 37 -33.13 2.52 -10.09
C SER A 37 -31.96 2.50 -11.07
N HIS A 38 -30.80 3.04 -10.69
CA HIS A 38 -29.60 3.02 -11.53
C HIS A 38 -29.13 1.60 -11.83
N ILE A 39 -29.13 0.70 -10.82
CA ILE A 39 -28.76 -0.71 -11.03
C ILE A 39 -29.75 -1.37 -12.00
N ARG A 40 -31.07 -1.21 -11.79
CA ARG A 40 -32.08 -1.77 -12.66
C ARG A 40 -31.91 -1.30 -14.12
N SER A 41 -31.71 -0.01 -14.32
CA SER A 41 -31.52 0.55 -15.64
C SER A 41 -30.24 0.03 -16.32
N LEU A 42 -29.16 -0.20 -15.57
CA LEU A 42 -27.95 -0.82 -16.08
C LEU A 42 -28.19 -2.29 -16.46
N GLU A 43 -28.89 -3.05 -15.61
CA GLU A 43 -29.27 -4.45 -15.88
C GLU A 43 -30.17 -4.56 -17.13
N GLU A 44 -31.12 -3.65 -17.30
CA GLU A 44 -31.97 -3.54 -18.50
C GLU A 44 -31.15 -3.24 -19.76
N THR A 45 -30.23 -2.27 -19.68
CA THR A 45 -29.35 -1.91 -20.80
C THR A 45 -28.45 -3.07 -21.21
N LEU A 46 -27.93 -3.83 -20.25
CA LEU A 46 -27.04 -4.98 -20.49
C LEU A 46 -27.80 -6.28 -20.79
N GLY A 47 -29.12 -6.34 -20.51
CA GLY A 47 -29.96 -7.53 -20.68
C GLY A 47 -29.64 -8.66 -19.70
N VAL A 48 -28.97 -8.36 -18.58
CA VAL A 48 -28.51 -9.36 -17.59
C VAL A 48 -28.65 -8.82 -16.16
N LEU A 49 -28.86 -9.73 -15.18
CA LEU A 49 -28.83 -9.37 -13.77
C LEU A 49 -27.38 -9.34 -13.27
N LEU A 50 -27.03 -8.27 -12.57
CA LEU A 50 -25.69 -8.08 -12.00
C LEU A 50 -25.62 -8.47 -10.52
N PHE A 51 -26.75 -8.38 -9.79
CA PHE A 51 -26.88 -8.76 -8.39
C PHE A 51 -27.85 -9.91 -8.20
N ASP A 52 -27.49 -10.82 -7.31
CA ASP A 52 -28.35 -11.93 -6.88
C ASP A 52 -29.42 -11.41 -5.89
N ARG A 53 -30.68 -11.46 -6.31
CA ARG A 53 -31.85 -11.05 -5.50
C ARG A 53 -32.28 -12.11 -4.50
N ALA A 54 -31.79 -13.36 -4.63
CA ALA A 54 -32.18 -14.46 -3.74
C ALA A 54 -31.33 -14.49 -2.45
N ALA A 55 -30.23 -13.77 -2.37
CA ALA A 55 -29.36 -13.71 -1.19
C ALA A 55 -30.03 -12.90 -0.05
N ARG A 56 -30.68 -13.59 0.89
CA ARG A 56 -31.49 -12.98 1.99
C ARG A 56 -30.72 -12.11 2.98
N ARG A 57 -29.38 -12.08 2.99
CA ARG A 57 -28.58 -11.38 4.01
C ARG A 57 -27.43 -10.48 3.50
N ARG A 58 -27.01 -10.60 2.25
CA ARG A 58 -25.96 -9.75 1.64
C ARG A 58 -26.24 -9.56 0.16
N VAL A 59 -25.94 -8.36 -0.33
CA VAL A 59 -25.93 -8.07 -1.77
C VAL A 59 -24.72 -8.77 -2.37
N ALA A 60 -24.97 -9.79 -3.21
CA ALA A 60 -23.93 -10.56 -3.88
C ALA A 60 -24.01 -10.36 -5.39
N LEU A 61 -22.87 -10.36 -6.07
CA LEU A 61 -22.80 -10.34 -7.53
C LEU A 61 -23.22 -11.70 -8.11
N THR A 62 -23.96 -11.69 -9.21
CA THR A 62 -24.14 -12.87 -10.07
C THR A 62 -22.81 -13.28 -10.71
N GLU A 63 -22.72 -14.45 -11.34
CA GLU A 63 -21.53 -14.85 -12.11
C GLU A 63 -21.22 -13.86 -13.25
N VAL A 64 -22.28 -13.31 -13.88
CA VAL A 64 -22.12 -12.26 -14.90
C VAL A 64 -21.63 -10.96 -14.26
N GLY A 65 -22.20 -10.58 -13.10
CA GLY A 65 -21.78 -9.42 -12.34
C GLY A 65 -20.29 -9.48 -11.95
N LYS A 66 -19.83 -10.63 -11.45
CA LYS A 66 -18.41 -10.86 -11.12
C LYS A 66 -17.48 -10.70 -12.33
N ARG A 67 -17.91 -11.15 -13.50
CA ARG A 67 -17.15 -11.05 -14.76
C ARG A 67 -17.09 -9.62 -15.30
N ILE A 68 -18.18 -8.85 -15.15
CA ILE A 68 -18.28 -7.46 -15.63
C ILE A 68 -17.59 -6.49 -14.66
N TYR A 69 -17.63 -6.77 -13.34
CA TYR A 69 -17.14 -5.87 -12.29
C TYR A 69 -15.73 -5.33 -12.53
N PRO A 70 -14.68 -6.13 -12.87
CA PRO A 70 -13.35 -5.60 -13.09
C PRO A 70 -13.27 -4.55 -14.19
N THR A 71 -13.98 -4.78 -15.30
CA THR A 71 -14.04 -3.83 -16.43
C THR A 71 -14.81 -2.57 -16.07
N ALA A 72 -15.96 -2.70 -15.40
CA ALA A 72 -16.76 -1.56 -14.95
C ALA A 72 -15.95 -0.67 -13.97
N ARG A 73 -15.23 -1.30 -13.04
CA ARG A 73 -14.34 -0.61 -12.10
C ARG A 73 -13.22 0.13 -12.84
N GLU A 74 -12.56 -0.51 -13.78
CA GLU A 74 -11.51 0.14 -14.58
C GLU A 74 -12.04 1.37 -15.34
N ILE A 75 -13.25 1.31 -15.92
CA ILE A 75 -13.86 2.46 -16.61
C ILE A 75 -14.12 3.61 -15.62
N VAL A 76 -14.74 3.32 -14.48
CA VAL A 76 -15.03 4.32 -13.44
C VAL A 76 -13.73 4.95 -12.93
N ASP A 77 -12.71 4.15 -12.65
CA ASP A 77 -11.41 4.65 -12.16
C ASP A 77 -10.69 5.50 -13.20
N ARG A 78 -10.75 5.12 -14.48
CA ARG A 78 -10.21 5.95 -15.58
C ARG A 78 -10.95 7.28 -15.72
N CYS A 79 -12.27 7.31 -15.52
CA CYS A 79 -13.03 8.54 -15.55
C CYS A 79 -12.76 9.44 -14.33
N ARG A 80 -12.56 8.85 -13.15
CA ARG A 80 -12.07 9.59 -11.96
C ARG A 80 -10.68 10.18 -12.22
N GLY A 81 -9.81 9.41 -12.88
CA GLY A 81 -8.49 9.87 -13.32
C GLY A 81 -8.52 11.03 -14.33
N LEU A 82 -9.56 11.14 -15.16
CA LEU A 82 -9.73 12.31 -16.04
C LEU A 82 -9.92 13.60 -15.23
N GLN A 83 -10.65 13.56 -14.12
CA GLN A 83 -10.86 14.72 -13.25
C GLN A 83 -9.57 15.14 -12.53
N SER A 84 -8.74 14.18 -12.16
CA SER A 84 -7.43 14.45 -11.54
C SER A 84 -6.34 14.85 -12.54
N ASN A 85 -6.56 14.58 -13.84
CA ASN A 85 -5.67 14.96 -14.95
C ASN A 85 -6.13 16.20 -15.72
N LEU A 86 -7.31 16.78 -15.37
CA LEU A 86 -7.60 18.12 -15.84
C LEU A 86 -6.50 19.03 -15.27
N PRO A 87 -5.93 19.94 -16.08
CA PRO A 87 -5.07 20.97 -15.52
C PRO A 87 -5.94 21.75 -14.53
N GLU A 88 -5.95 21.30 -13.26
CA GLU A 88 -6.28 22.22 -12.18
C GLU A 88 -5.40 23.43 -12.45
N ARG A 89 -6.02 24.61 -12.49
CA ARG A 89 -5.35 25.93 -12.57
C ARG A 89 -3.94 25.76 -12.05
N GLU A 90 -2.92 25.79 -12.91
CA GLU A 90 -1.50 25.55 -12.64
C GLU A 90 -1.17 25.53 -11.14
N GLY A 91 -1.74 24.59 -10.43
CA GLY A 91 -1.50 24.38 -9.02
C GLY A 91 -0.31 23.44 -8.92
N ASN A 92 0.76 23.93 -8.36
CA ASN A 92 1.98 23.18 -8.09
C ASN A 92 1.77 22.06 -7.06
N LEU A 93 0.62 21.39 -7.03
CA LEU A 93 0.32 20.29 -6.12
C LEU A 93 0.83 18.96 -6.68
N LEU A 94 1.81 18.39 -6.01
CA LEU A 94 2.34 17.05 -6.27
C LEU A 94 1.74 16.05 -5.29
N THR A 95 0.84 15.18 -5.77
CA THR A 95 0.33 14.07 -4.98
C THR A 95 1.20 12.84 -5.18
N VAL A 96 1.77 12.34 -4.08
CA VAL A 96 2.65 11.17 -4.03
C VAL A 96 2.02 10.10 -3.15
N GLY A 97 2.09 8.84 -3.60
CA GLY A 97 1.70 7.71 -2.77
C GLY A 97 2.91 6.96 -2.22
N ALA A 98 2.86 6.51 -0.98
CA ALA A 98 3.93 5.69 -0.43
C ALA A 98 3.43 4.64 0.55
N SER A 99 4.02 3.44 0.46
CA SER A 99 3.78 2.41 1.48
C SER A 99 4.46 2.79 2.79
N THR A 100 4.10 2.11 3.88
CA THR A 100 4.38 2.54 5.26
C THR A 100 5.83 2.98 5.51
N VAL A 101 6.82 2.15 5.17
CA VAL A 101 8.24 2.47 5.42
C VAL A 101 8.73 3.62 4.55
N PRO A 102 8.57 3.60 3.20
CA PRO A 102 8.92 4.76 2.39
C PRO A 102 8.24 6.05 2.83
N ALA A 103 6.94 6.01 3.19
CA ALA A 103 6.20 7.21 3.59
C ALA A 103 6.78 7.90 4.83
N GLN A 104 7.34 7.12 5.76
CA GLN A 104 7.87 7.65 7.03
C GLN A 104 9.36 7.99 6.96
N TYR A 105 10.16 7.19 6.26
CA TYR A 105 11.62 7.25 6.37
C TYR A 105 12.32 7.72 5.08
N LEU A 106 11.67 7.65 3.91
CA LEU A 106 12.26 8.08 2.64
C LEU A 106 11.63 9.37 2.09
N ILE A 107 10.30 9.40 1.99
CA ILE A 107 9.59 10.50 1.32
C ILE A 107 9.79 11.86 1.98
N PRO A 108 9.77 12.01 3.33
CA PRO A 108 9.95 13.33 3.94
C PRO A 108 11.26 14.00 3.52
N ARG A 109 12.37 13.23 3.43
CA ARG A 109 13.66 13.72 2.96
C ARG A 109 13.60 14.14 1.49
N LEU A 110 13.07 13.28 0.63
CA LEU A 110 12.95 13.57 -0.81
C LEU A 110 12.09 14.82 -1.07
N LEU A 111 10.99 14.97 -0.35
CA LEU A 111 10.13 16.16 -0.49
C LEU A 111 10.82 17.43 0.04
N ALA A 112 11.54 17.34 1.16
CA ALA A 112 12.29 18.47 1.69
C ALA A 112 13.40 18.93 0.73
N ASP A 113 14.10 18.00 0.09
CA ASP A 113 15.14 18.31 -0.87
C ASP A 113 14.56 18.86 -2.19
N PHE A 114 13.45 18.30 -2.67
CA PHE A 114 12.75 18.77 -3.86
C PHE A 114 12.12 20.15 -3.65
N SER A 115 11.59 20.44 -2.46
CA SER A 115 11.01 21.75 -2.12
C SER A 115 12.00 22.91 -2.22
N ARG A 116 13.31 22.64 -2.01
CA ARG A 116 14.36 23.66 -2.21
C ARG A 116 14.55 24.01 -3.68
N GLN A 117 14.31 23.07 -4.60
CA GLN A 117 14.39 23.29 -6.04
C GLN A 117 13.07 23.85 -6.61
N ARG A 118 11.94 23.55 -5.99
CA ARG A 118 10.59 23.96 -6.40
C ARG A 118 9.79 24.53 -5.21
N PRO A 119 10.13 25.75 -4.74
CA PRO A 119 9.53 26.35 -3.54
C PRO A 119 8.02 26.63 -3.68
N ASP A 120 7.54 26.71 -4.89
CA ASP A 120 6.15 26.93 -5.27
C ASP A 120 5.31 25.63 -5.27
N CYS A 121 5.96 24.45 -5.13
CA CYS A 121 5.29 23.16 -5.15
C CYS A 121 4.66 22.83 -3.80
N GLN A 122 3.39 22.47 -3.80
CA GLN A 122 2.69 21.90 -2.65
C GLN A 122 2.70 20.37 -2.73
N PHE A 123 2.72 19.70 -1.58
CA PHE A 123 2.82 18.24 -1.53
C PHE A 123 1.64 17.63 -0.79
N LEU A 124 1.08 16.56 -1.36
CA LEU A 124 0.12 15.70 -0.69
C LEU A 124 0.66 14.27 -0.67
N LEU A 125 0.94 13.75 0.53
CA LEU A 125 1.39 12.37 0.71
C LEU A 125 0.19 11.48 1.05
N ARG A 126 -0.11 10.52 0.17
CA ARG A 126 -1.08 9.44 0.40
C ARG A 126 -0.34 8.22 0.94
N ARG A 127 -0.74 7.71 2.10
CA ARG A 127 -0.18 6.52 2.71
C ARG A 127 -1.12 5.32 2.56
N GLY A 128 -0.53 4.14 2.32
CA GLY A 128 -1.24 2.86 2.27
C GLY A 128 -0.28 1.69 2.51
N ASP A 129 -0.73 0.48 2.25
CA ASP A 129 0.15 -0.67 2.00
C ASP A 129 0.61 -0.69 0.52
N SER A 130 1.45 -1.65 0.15
CA SER A 130 1.92 -1.72 -1.24
C SER A 130 0.78 -1.95 -2.23
N ALA A 131 -0.23 -2.73 -1.87
CA ALA A 131 -1.39 -3.00 -2.73
C ALA A 131 -2.25 -1.73 -2.92
N GLY A 132 -2.54 -1.02 -1.85
CA GLY A 132 -3.27 0.25 -1.88
C GLY A 132 -2.57 1.31 -2.72
N ILE A 133 -1.23 1.41 -2.67
CA ILE A 133 -0.49 2.34 -3.52
C ILE A 133 -0.59 1.95 -5.01
N HIS A 134 -0.52 0.65 -5.36
CA HIS A 134 -0.75 0.21 -6.73
C HIS A 134 -2.17 0.52 -7.22
N GLU A 135 -3.16 0.42 -6.34
CA GLU A 135 -4.54 0.78 -6.68
C GLU A 135 -4.72 2.29 -6.91
N LEU A 136 -4.10 3.14 -6.08
CA LEU A 136 -4.09 4.58 -6.29
C LEU A 136 -3.41 4.97 -7.61
N LEU A 137 -2.34 4.27 -8.00
CA LEU A 137 -1.68 4.44 -9.32
C LEU A 137 -2.58 3.98 -10.46
N ARG A 138 -3.27 2.84 -10.31
CA ARG A 138 -4.15 2.27 -11.34
C ARG A 138 -5.36 3.16 -11.59
N SER A 139 -5.95 3.70 -10.53
CA SER A 139 -7.09 4.63 -10.61
C SER A 139 -6.70 6.06 -11.02
N GLY A 140 -5.39 6.34 -11.16
CA GLY A 140 -4.92 7.68 -11.53
C GLY A 140 -5.03 8.73 -10.42
N GLN A 141 -5.36 8.33 -9.18
CA GLN A 141 -5.40 9.24 -8.03
C GLN A 141 -4.01 9.74 -7.62
N ILE A 142 -2.97 8.98 -7.96
CA ILE A 142 -1.57 9.40 -7.87
C ILE A 142 -0.85 9.00 -9.15
N ALA A 143 0.21 9.69 -9.50
CA ALA A 143 1.05 9.37 -10.67
C ALA A 143 2.43 8.83 -10.28
N VAL A 144 2.88 9.07 -9.05
CA VAL A 144 4.16 8.61 -8.51
C VAL A 144 3.91 7.88 -7.19
N GLY A 145 4.37 6.64 -7.11
CA GLY A 145 4.26 5.79 -5.92
C GLY A 145 5.61 5.30 -5.43
N PHE A 146 5.68 4.92 -4.15
CA PHE A 146 6.87 4.33 -3.52
C PHE A 146 6.47 3.10 -2.72
N VAL A 147 7.05 1.95 -3.05
CA VAL A 147 6.67 0.66 -2.45
C VAL A 147 7.89 -0.20 -2.15
N GLY A 148 7.75 -1.07 -1.15
CA GLY A 148 8.72 -2.13 -0.85
C GLY A 148 8.39 -3.48 -1.51
N MET A 149 7.27 -3.57 -2.24
CA MET A 149 6.88 -4.81 -2.94
C MET A 149 6.43 -4.50 -4.36
N ARG A 150 6.98 -5.23 -5.33
CA ARG A 150 6.53 -5.19 -6.73
C ARG A 150 5.33 -6.12 -6.91
N MET A 151 4.29 -5.69 -7.64
CA MET A 151 3.07 -6.47 -7.80
C MET A 151 2.70 -6.75 -9.26
N ASP A 152 2.68 -5.72 -10.12
CA ASP A 152 2.21 -5.81 -11.52
C ASP A 152 3.21 -5.14 -12.45
N GLU A 153 4.19 -5.91 -12.89
CA GLU A 153 5.24 -5.41 -13.79
C GLU A 153 4.72 -5.15 -15.23
N LYS A 154 3.52 -5.61 -15.58
CA LYS A 154 2.92 -5.31 -16.89
C LYS A 154 2.33 -3.90 -16.91
N ALA A 155 1.69 -3.49 -15.84
CA ALA A 155 1.04 -2.17 -15.72
C ALA A 155 2.02 -1.06 -15.29
N PHE A 156 3.03 -1.40 -14.48
CA PHE A 156 3.91 -0.43 -13.80
C PHE A 156 5.38 -0.60 -14.18
N ARG A 157 6.09 0.52 -14.15
CA ARG A 157 7.55 0.58 -14.21
C ARG A 157 8.08 0.84 -12.81
N TYR A 158 9.05 0.03 -12.41
CA TYR A 158 9.73 0.13 -11.12
C TYR A 158 11.14 0.68 -11.31
N VAL A 159 11.45 1.71 -10.55
CA VAL A 159 12.79 2.31 -10.48
C VAL A 159 13.35 1.97 -9.10
N PRO A 160 14.38 1.11 -9.00
CA PRO A 160 15.02 0.79 -7.74
C PRO A 160 15.62 2.06 -7.11
N LEU A 161 15.46 2.22 -5.79
CA LEU A 161 15.99 3.37 -5.06
C LEU A 161 17.02 2.96 -4.02
N LEU A 162 16.68 2.01 -3.15
CA LEU A 162 17.56 1.51 -2.12
C LEU A 162 17.20 0.08 -1.70
N GLU A 163 18.18 -0.61 -1.13
CA GLU A 163 17.98 -1.89 -0.46
C GLU A 163 17.59 -1.64 1.00
N ASP A 164 16.51 -2.26 1.43
CA ASP A 164 15.98 -2.19 2.78
C ASP A 164 16.15 -3.54 3.46
N HIS A 165 17.08 -3.62 4.39
CA HIS A 165 17.37 -4.84 5.14
C HIS A 165 16.34 -5.05 6.24
N LEU A 166 15.90 -6.30 6.40
CA LEU A 166 15.07 -6.71 7.51
C LEU A 166 15.97 -7.21 8.64
N VAL A 167 15.74 -6.69 9.84
CA VAL A 167 16.49 -7.06 11.04
C VAL A 167 15.54 -7.53 12.14
N LEU A 168 15.98 -8.47 12.95
CA LEU A 168 15.32 -8.74 14.21
C LEU A 168 15.67 -7.64 15.21
N VAL A 169 14.67 -7.19 15.96
CA VAL A 169 14.80 -6.12 16.95
C VAL A 169 14.39 -6.62 18.32
N THR A 170 15.19 -6.32 19.32
CA THR A 170 14.93 -6.59 20.74
C THR A 170 15.09 -5.32 21.58
N GLU A 171 14.64 -5.34 22.81
CA GLU A 171 15.09 -4.37 23.79
C GLU A 171 16.60 -4.45 24.00
N ASN A 172 17.22 -3.38 24.47
CA ASN A 172 18.65 -3.40 24.82
C ASN A 172 18.84 -3.76 26.30
N SER A 173 18.59 -5.02 26.64
CA SER A 173 18.75 -5.57 27.99
C SER A 173 19.95 -6.54 28.07
N PRO A 174 20.46 -6.82 29.28
CA PRO A 174 21.64 -7.70 29.45
C PRO A 174 21.50 -9.07 28.80
N CYS A 175 20.28 -9.63 28.73
CA CYS A 175 20.04 -10.96 28.14
C CYS A 175 20.29 -11.01 26.62
N PHE A 176 20.29 -9.84 25.94
CA PHE A 176 20.56 -9.78 24.51
C PHE A 176 21.92 -9.15 24.17
N GLN A 177 22.58 -8.49 25.13
CA GLN A 177 23.82 -7.72 24.86
C GLN A 177 25.00 -8.56 24.41
N ASP A 178 25.15 -9.77 24.97
CA ASP A 178 26.30 -10.64 24.72
C ASP A 178 26.08 -11.63 23.55
N LEU A 179 24.90 -11.56 22.91
CA LEU A 179 24.58 -12.44 21.79
C LEU A 179 25.26 -11.97 20.49
N PRO A 180 25.69 -12.90 19.62
CA PRO A 180 26.26 -12.55 18.31
C PRO A 180 25.22 -11.91 17.40
N ALA A 181 25.68 -11.10 16.47
CA ALA A 181 24.79 -10.36 15.53
C ALA A 181 23.91 -11.32 14.70
N GLU A 182 24.39 -12.54 14.44
CA GLU A 182 23.75 -13.57 13.62
C GLU A 182 22.67 -14.37 14.39
N ALA A 183 22.46 -14.11 15.68
CA ALA A 183 21.48 -14.83 16.51
C ALA A 183 20.01 -14.53 16.12
N GLY A 184 19.76 -13.66 15.13
CA GLY A 184 18.44 -13.16 14.77
C GLY A 184 17.40 -14.26 14.49
N LEU A 185 17.76 -15.30 13.73
CA LEU A 185 16.84 -16.39 13.43
C LEU A 185 16.49 -17.24 14.66
N GLU A 186 17.47 -17.56 15.49
CA GLU A 186 17.25 -18.33 16.72
C GLU A 186 16.31 -17.56 17.68
N LEU A 187 16.60 -16.27 17.88
CA LEU A 187 15.76 -15.40 18.71
C LEU A 187 14.34 -15.29 18.18
N LEU A 188 14.16 -15.14 16.85
CA LEU A 188 12.85 -15.06 16.22
C LEU A 188 12.01 -16.35 16.45
N LEU A 189 12.64 -17.49 16.53
CA LEU A 189 11.97 -18.77 16.77
C LEU A 189 11.68 -19.04 18.26
N ARG A 190 12.43 -18.42 19.17
CA ARG A 190 12.35 -18.68 20.61
C ARG A 190 11.50 -17.64 21.35
N GLU A 191 11.63 -16.37 21.00
CA GLU A 191 11.02 -15.28 21.73
C GLU A 191 9.57 -14.98 21.26
N PRO A 192 8.72 -14.37 22.13
CA PRO A 192 7.43 -13.86 21.70
C PRO A 192 7.59 -12.79 20.61
N VAL A 193 6.82 -12.91 19.53
CA VAL A 193 6.95 -12.05 18.34
C VAL A 193 5.80 -11.03 18.27
N ILE A 194 6.13 -9.77 18.13
CA ILE A 194 5.20 -8.72 17.72
C ILE A 194 5.30 -8.59 16.20
N ALA A 195 4.33 -9.15 15.50
CA ALA A 195 4.32 -9.16 14.04
C ALA A 195 3.62 -7.93 13.45
N ARG A 196 3.94 -7.61 12.22
CA ARG A 196 3.16 -6.69 11.40
C ARG A 196 1.82 -7.32 10.99
N GLU A 197 0.89 -6.49 10.55
CA GLU A 197 -0.35 -6.93 9.90
C GLU A 197 -0.06 -7.80 8.67
N THR A 198 -0.98 -8.71 8.33
CA THR A 198 -0.77 -9.70 7.26
C THR A 198 -0.57 -9.10 5.87
N ALA A 199 -1.14 -7.91 5.60
CA ALA A 199 -0.97 -7.20 4.33
C ALA A 199 0.31 -6.33 4.28
N SER A 200 1.08 -6.27 5.37
CA SER A 200 2.32 -5.51 5.42
C SER A 200 3.38 -6.09 4.48
N GLY A 201 3.98 -5.23 3.65
CA GLY A 201 5.11 -5.63 2.82
C GLY A 201 6.30 -6.17 3.64
N THR A 202 6.54 -5.65 4.86
CA THR A 202 7.57 -6.17 5.77
C THR A 202 7.23 -7.60 6.21
N TRP A 203 5.98 -7.87 6.59
CA TRP A 203 5.56 -9.20 7.01
C TRP A 203 5.61 -10.20 5.87
N LEU A 204 5.11 -9.84 4.69
CA LEU A 204 5.13 -10.71 3.52
C LEU A 204 6.56 -11.07 3.08
N GLU A 205 7.51 -10.13 3.14
CA GLU A 205 8.92 -10.46 2.88
C GLU A 205 9.53 -11.28 4.02
N THR A 206 9.14 -11.08 5.28
CA THR A 206 9.54 -11.93 6.40
C THR A 206 9.05 -13.37 6.20
N GLU A 207 7.78 -13.57 5.85
CA GLU A 207 7.23 -14.90 5.56
C GLU A 207 7.93 -15.57 4.38
N LYS A 208 8.19 -14.85 3.31
CA LYS A 208 8.89 -15.34 2.13
C LYS A 208 10.32 -15.78 2.49
N TRP A 209 11.03 -14.94 3.26
CA TRP A 209 12.36 -15.26 3.75
C TRP A 209 12.36 -16.51 4.64
N LEU A 210 11.46 -16.62 5.64
CA LEU A 210 11.31 -17.80 6.50
C LEU A 210 11.08 -19.09 5.69
N ARG A 211 10.16 -19.03 4.72
CA ARG A 211 9.91 -20.17 3.81
C ARG A 211 11.17 -20.54 3.01
N GLY A 212 11.95 -19.56 2.59
CA GLY A 212 13.26 -19.77 1.95
C GLY A 212 14.28 -20.47 2.84
N GLN A 213 14.17 -20.31 4.17
CA GLN A 213 14.96 -21.02 5.17
C GLN A 213 14.34 -22.41 5.55
N GLY A 214 13.26 -22.82 4.89
CA GLY A 214 12.55 -24.08 5.23
C GLY A 214 11.70 -23.97 6.51
N ILE A 215 11.40 -22.77 6.97
CA ILE A 215 10.66 -22.51 8.21
C ILE A 215 9.25 -22.03 7.87
N LEU A 216 8.24 -22.67 8.47
CA LEU A 216 6.86 -22.25 8.35
C LEU A 216 6.60 -21.09 9.31
N PRO A 217 5.98 -19.97 8.86
CA PRO A 217 5.67 -18.82 9.71
C PRO A 217 4.80 -19.16 10.93
N GLU A 218 4.01 -20.22 10.84
CA GLU A 218 3.15 -20.74 11.91
C GLU A 218 3.95 -21.29 13.12
N ARG A 219 5.26 -21.49 12.98
CA ARG A 219 6.16 -21.87 14.08
C ARG A 219 6.49 -20.69 14.99
N LEU A 220 6.25 -19.47 14.55
CA LEU A 220 6.51 -18.29 15.37
C LEU A 220 5.48 -18.16 16.48
N HIS A 221 5.93 -17.82 17.67
CA HIS A 221 5.05 -17.48 18.78
C HIS A 221 4.57 -16.02 18.64
N ILE A 222 3.53 -15.81 17.82
CA ILE A 222 2.96 -14.46 17.61
C ILE A 222 2.20 -14.02 18.85
N LEU A 223 2.77 -13.08 19.61
CA LEU A 223 2.15 -12.48 20.79
C LEU A 223 1.14 -11.40 20.40
N ALA A 224 1.46 -10.59 19.39
CA ALA A 224 0.60 -9.49 18.93
C ALA A 224 0.80 -9.20 17.44
N ARG A 225 -0.21 -8.58 16.81
CA ARG A 225 -0.10 -7.97 15.48
C ARG A 225 -0.41 -6.49 15.55
N MET A 226 0.44 -5.66 14.96
CA MET A 226 0.30 -4.21 14.94
C MET A 226 0.58 -3.65 13.53
N GLU A 227 -0.15 -2.60 13.15
CA GLU A 227 -0.01 -1.96 11.83
C GLU A 227 1.10 -0.89 11.81
N ASN A 228 1.34 -0.24 12.94
CA ASN A 228 2.29 0.87 13.00
C ASN A 228 3.68 0.40 13.45
N PRO A 229 4.74 0.53 12.60
CA PRO A 229 6.11 0.17 12.97
C PRO A 229 6.64 0.91 14.20
N ASP A 230 6.26 2.19 14.42
CA ASP A 230 6.67 2.95 15.59
C ASP A 230 6.04 2.41 16.88
N ALA A 231 4.78 1.93 16.81
CA ALA A 231 4.15 1.27 17.96
C ALA A 231 4.86 -0.04 18.31
N ILE A 232 5.22 -0.84 17.30
CA ILE A 232 5.99 -2.07 17.48
C ILE A 232 7.35 -1.76 18.13
N ARG A 233 8.10 -0.81 17.57
CA ARG A 233 9.39 -0.37 18.06
C ARG A 233 9.35 0.01 19.54
N ARG A 234 8.32 0.78 19.93
CA ARG A 234 8.10 1.18 21.34
C ARG A 234 7.70 0.02 22.24
N ALA A 235 6.95 -0.95 21.73
CA ALA A 235 6.57 -2.15 22.50
C ALA A 235 7.79 -3.05 22.71
N VAL A 236 8.61 -3.25 21.67
CA VAL A 236 9.87 -4.01 21.78
C VAL A 236 10.83 -3.33 22.78
N ALA A 237 11.00 -2.01 22.71
CA ALA A 237 11.85 -1.26 23.65
C ALA A 237 11.41 -1.36 25.12
N ARG A 238 10.18 -1.85 25.39
CA ARG A 238 9.63 -2.12 26.72
C ARG A 238 9.62 -3.59 27.10
N GLY A 239 10.31 -4.45 26.33
CA GLY A 239 10.41 -5.88 26.64
C GLY A 239 9.16 -6.70 26.34
N MET A 240 8.23 -6.20 25.50
CA MET A 240 7.02 -6.97 25.15
C MET A 240 7.34 -8.22 24.31
N GLY A 241 8.53 -8.30 23.70
CA GLY A 241 8.97 -9.36 22.82
C GLY A 241 9.88 -8.83 21.73
N VAL A 242 10.07 -9.61 20.67
CA VAL A 242 10.91 -9.26 19.54
C VAL A 242 10.08 -8.96 18.28
N SER A 243 10.68 -8.34 17.28
CA SER A 243 9.99 -8.08 16.00
C SER A 243 10.97 -8.10 14.83
N VAL A 244 10.46 -8.40 13.63
CA VAL A 244 11.19 -8.17 12.38
C VAL A 244 10.73 -6.84 11.78
N LEU A 245 11.66 -5.91 11.65
CA LEU A 245 11.41 -4.58 11.11
C LEU A 245 12.46 -4.25 10.01
N SER A 246 12.14 -3.21 9.25
CA SER A 246 13.11 -2.56 8.34
C SER A 246 14.23 -1.90 9.15
N SER A 247 15.46 -1.99 8.69
CA SER A 247 16.60 -1.29 9.30
C SER A 247 16.38 0.22 9.37
N LEU A 248 15.73 0.80 8.37
CA LEU A 248 15.36 2.23 8.35
C LEU A 248 14.47 2.66 9.53
N VAL A 249 13.61 1.73 10.01
CA VAL A 249 12.69 2.01 11.12
C VAL A 249 13.43 2.13 12.46
N VAL A 250 14.52 1.39 12.62
CA VAL A 250 15.18 1.18 13.93
C VAL A 250 16.56 1.85 14.03
N GLU A 251 17.07 2.40 12.94
CA GLU A 251 18.41 2.97 12.84
C GLU A 251 18.72 3.97 13.97
N GLU A 252 17.84 4.94 14.20
CA GLU A 252 18.03 5.95 15.24
C GLU A 252 17.99 5.36 16.66
N ASP A 253 17.12 4.39 16.92
CA ASP A 253 17.00 3.76 18.24
C ASP A 253 18.15 2.79 18.51
N ALA A 254 18.63 2.10 17.50
CA ALA A 254 19.80 1.24 17.58
C ALA A 254 21.06 2.09 17.85
N ALA A 255 21.26 3.18 17.09
CA ALA A 255 22.37 4.11 17.30
C ALA A 255 22.32 4.76 18.69
N ALA A 256 21.14 5.05 19.22
CA ALA A 256 20.95 5.60 20.57
C ALA A 256 21.00 4.55 21.69
N GLY A 257 21.22 3.27 21.36
CA GLY A 257 21.29 2.17 22.33
C GLY A 257 19.95 1.87 23.03
N ARG A 258 18.82 2.27 22.44
CA ARG A 258 17.46 1.96 22.98
C ARG A 258 16.99 0.59 22.57
N LEU A 259 17.43 0.14 21.41
CA LEU A 259 17.13 -1.17 20.82
C LEU A 259 18.41 -1.87 20.44
N ARG A 260 18.35 -3.17 20.35
CA ARG A 260 19.39 -4.00 19.74
C ARG A 260 18.85 -4.65 18.48
N THR A 261 19.68 -4.73 17.45
CA THR A 261 19.37 -5.34 16.17
C THR A 261 20.20 -6.56 15.92
N PHE A 262 19.63 -7.58 15.29
CA PHE A 262 20.29 -8.81 14.90
C PHE A 262 20.02 -9.09 13.42
N GLU A 263 21.03 -9.61 12.74
CA GLU A 263 20.91 -10.02 11.34
C GLU A 263 20.03 -11.27 11.23
N LEU A 264 19.21 -11.31 10.20
CA LEU A 264 18.40 -12.48 9.86
C LEU A 264 19.12 -13.41 8.88
N GLY A 265 20.28 -13.00 8.35
CA GLY A 265 21.06 -13.75 7.38
C GLY A 265 20.71 -13.42 5.92
N GLN A 266 21.20 -14.24 5.00
CA GLN A 266 21.06 -13.97 3.56
C GLN A 266 19.61 -13.93 3.10
N GLY A 267 19.31 -12.97 2.21
CA GLY A 267 17.99 -12.83 1.57
C GLY A 267 16.94 -12.11 2.41
N ALA A 268 17.25 -11.68 3.65
CA ALA A 268 16.36 -10.88 4.48
C ALA A 268 16.41 -9.39 4.08
N TRP A 269 16.12 -9.08 2.84
CA TRP A 269 16.09 -7.71 2.32
C TRP A 269 15.05 -7.57 1.21
N ARG A 270 14.66 -6.35 0.93
CA ARG A 270 13.77 -5.98 -0.18
C ARG A 270 14.26 -4.73 -0.87
N GLN A 271 13.79 -4.52 -2.09
CA GLN A 271 14.06 -3.30 -2.82
C GLN A 271 12.91 -2.30 -2.65
N ILE A 272 13.21 -1.12 -2.11
CA ILE A 272 12.28 0.00 -2.18
C ILE A 272 12.40 0.61 -3.56
N CYS A 273 11.25 0.75 -4.23
CA CYS A 273 11.15 1.25 -5.60
C CYS A 273 10.23 2.46 -5.69
N MET A 274 10.58 3.41 -6.56
CA MET A 274 9.61 4.30 -7.14
C MET A 274 8.81 3.57 -8.23
N VAL A 275 7.49 3.77 -8.24
CA VAL A 275 6.55 3.11 -9.16
C VAL A 275 5.83 4.15 -9.99
N LEU A 276 5.82 3.94 -11.29
CA LEU A 276 5.18 4.82 -12.27
C LEU A 276 4.28 3.99 -13.19
N PRO A 277 3.08 4.46 -13.55
CA PRO A 277 2.26 3.78 -14.54
C PRO A 277 2.93 3.84 -15.92
N LYS A 278 2.93 2.72 -16.67
CA LYS A 278 3.56 2.65 -18.00
C LYS A 278 2.81 3.44 -19.07
N ARG A 279 1.50 3.63 -18.90
CA ARG A 279 0.61 4.20 -19.95
C ARG A 279 0.03 5.56 -19.60
N ALA A 280 0.33 6.12 -18.43
CA ALA A 280 -0.14 7.46 -18.06
C ALA A 280 0.93 8.52 -18.40
N ALA A 281 0.47 9.65 -18.94
CA ALA A 281 1.32 10.83 -19.09
C ALA A 281 1.48 11.50 -17.71
N LEU A 282 2.71 11.83 -17.37
CA LEU A 282 3.03 12.61 -16.18
C LEU A 282 2.94 14.11 -16.50
N THR A 283 2.47 14.92 -15.57
CA THR A 283 2.58 16.38 -15.66
C THR A 283 4.04 16.82 -15.59
N ALA A 284 4.34 18.07 -15.94
CA ALA A 284 5.68 18.62 -15.84
C ALA A 284 6.27 18.52 -14.43
N THR A 285 5.47 18.81 -13.39
CA THR A 285 5.87 18.71 -11.99
C THR A 285 6.12 17.26 -11.56
N GLN A 286 5.26 16.32 -11.98
CA GLN A 286 5.43 14.89 -11.69
C GLN A 286 6.67 14.31 -12.38
N THR A 287 6.94 14.73 -13.62
CA THR A 287 8.14 14.33 -14.37
C THR A 287 9.40 14.87 -13.69
N ALA A 288 9.42 16.16 -13.35
CA ALA A 288 10.54 16.79 -12.65
C ALA A 288 10.84 16.09 -11.31
N PHE A 289 9.80 15.73 -10.54
CA PHE A 289 9.96 14.99 -9.28
C PHE A 289 10.50 13.58 -9.53
N ALA A 290 9.96 12.84 -10.50
CA ALA A 290 10.43 11.50 -10.82
C ALA A 290 11.90 11.50 -11.29
N ASP A 291 12.32 12.50 -12.06
CA ASP A 291 13.71 12.66 -12.49
C ASP A 291 14.64 13.05 -11.34
N PHE A 292 14.18 13.96 -10.46
CA PHE A 292 14.89 14.30 -9.22
C PHE A 292 15.13 13.05 -8.35
N VAL A 293 14.10 12.22 -8.14
CA VAL A 293 14.21 10.98 -7.35
C VAL A 293 15.20 10.00 -7.98
N ARG A 294 15.21 9.85 -9.32
CA ARG A 294 16.20 8.99 -10.02
C ARG A 294 17.62 9.46 -9.81
N GLN A 295 17.84 10.77 -9.88
CA GLN A 295 19.17 11.36 -9.66
C GLN A 295 19.63 11.18 -8.22
N SER A 296 18.72 11.36 -7.24
CA SER A 296 19.02 11.19 -5.81
C SER A 296 19.29 9.72 -5.43
N ALA A 297 18.75 8.74 -6.15
CA ALA A 297 18.99 7.31 -5.91
C ALA A 297 20.29 6.80 -6.57
N ALA A 298 20.90 7.57 -7.47
CA ALA A 298 22.16 7.21 -8.13
C ALA A 298 23.42 7.68 -7.35
N LEU A 299 23.21 8.33 -6.21
CA LEU A 299 24.25 8.78 -5.26
C LEU A 299 24.29 7.86 -4.04
#